data_9d2b2b5ce4d7ba4237da220d20ae349d
#
_entry.id   9d2b2b5ce4d7ba4237da220d20ae349d
#
_cell.length_a   1.000
_cell.length_b   1.000
_cell.length_c   1.000
_cell.angle_alpha   90.00
_cell.angle_beta   90.00
_cell.angle_gamma   90.00
#
_symmetry.space_group_name_H-M   'P 1'
#
loop_
_entity.id
_entity.type
_entity.pdbx_description
1 polymer ?
#
loop_
_entity_poly.entity_id
_entity_poly.type
_entity_poly.pdbx_seq_one_letter_code
_entity_poly.pdbx_strand_id
1 'polypeptide(L)'
;ASDTNKYFQTTLYEGNGTGQRVGAFQPFDNTFTVAKSGLWSASGADLTRGSMSGTTTTWTFSAWIKRSEPAVGAATANFVFTTASNAGLSFGNNSTADLIYWYSGSYTASTRSLSDKSQWYHVAVKNDGGTGTIYLNGNEVLGSVTVNAADATMAIGSYNGSSNEFDGYIAEVVFIDGSALAPSSFGQVDTSTNKWVPKDVSGLTYNGNSFYLNFADSSD
;
A
#
# COMPACT_ATOMS: atom_id res chain seq x y z
N ALA A 1 -23.97 34.06 -12.16
CA ALA A 1 -23.06 34.62 -11.25
C ALA A 1 -21.65 34.33 -11.70
N SER A 2 -20.88 35.36 -11.60
CA SER A 2 -19.52 35.23 -11.95
C SER A 2 -18.87 34.23 -11.07
N ASP A 3 -18.04 33.46 -11.65
CA ASP A 3 -17.23 32.51 -11.00
C ASP A 3 -16.12 33.13 -10.17
N THR A 4 -16.29 34.37 -9.84
CA THR A 4 -15.27 35.07 -9.11
C THR A 4 -15.04 34.52 -7.75
N ASN A 5 -15.99 33.80 -7.21
CA ASN A 5 -15.86 33.19 -5.90
C ASN A 5 -15.72 31.67 -5.98
N LYS A 6 -14.92 31.24 -6.87
CA LYS A 6 -14.72 29.82 -7.11
C LYS A 6 -14.17 29.03 -5.96
N TYR A 7 -13.72 29.68 -4.91
CA TYR A 7 -13.30 28.99 -3.70
C TYR A 7 -14.46 28.52 -2.85
N PHE A 8 -15.64 29.19 -3.06
CA PHE A 8 -16.80 28.81 -2.31
C PHE A 8 -17.86 28.24 -3.13
N GLN A 9 -17.64 28.37 -4.37
CA GLN A 9 -18.64 27.95 -5.18
C GLN A 9 -18.95 26.66 -5.17
N THR A 10 -18.48 26.48 -4.73
CA THR A 10 -18.75 25.60 -4.49
C THR A 10 -19.69 25.05 -4.51
N THR A 11 -19.70 25.35 -4.98
CA THR A 11 -19.92 24.82 -4.86
C THR A 11 -20.87 24.23 -4.59
N LEU A 12 -21.09 24.23 -4.46
CA LEU A 12 -21.62 23.63 -3.75
C LEU A 12 -22.85 23.50 -3.84
N TYR A 13 -23.31 24.27 -4.18
CA TYR A 13 -24.55 24.39 -3.94
C TYR A 13 -25.41 24.36 -4.97
N GLU A 14 -24.96 24.44 -5.90
CA GLU A 14 -25.78 24.45 -6.99
C GLU A 14 -26.41 23.17 -7.10
N GLY A 15 -27.48 22.96 -6.70
CA GLY A 15 -28.16 21.69 -6.59
C GLY A 15 -28.17 20.81 -7.83
N ASN A 16 -28.00 21.39 -8.97
CA ASN A 16 -27.83 20.62 -10.19
C ASN A 16 -26.43 20.01 -10.33
N GLY A 17 -25.61 20.19 -9.37
CA GLY A 17 -24.25 19.70 -9.41
C GLY A 17 -23.31 20.49 -10.29
N THR A 18 -23.83 21.29 -11.17
CA THR A 18 -22.97 22.00 -12.10
C THR A 18 -22.16 23.06 -11.40
N GLY A 19 -22.79 23.72 -10.46
CA GLY A 19 -22.15 24.77 -9.72
C GLY A 19 -21.08 24.31 -8.80
N GLN A 20 -21.16 23.09 -8.36
CA GLN A 20 -20.15 22.61 -7.54
C GLN A 20 -18.84 22.55 -8.22
N ARG A 21 -18.86 22.52 -9.47
CA ARG A 21 -17.61 22.41 -10.15
C ARG A 21 -16.78 21.29 -9.64
N VAL A 22 -17.44 20.22 -9.27
CA VAL A 22 -16.76 19.06 -8.77
C VAL A 22 -15.65 18.65 -9.71
N GLY A 23 -15.90 18.69 -10.98
CA GLY A 23 -14.87 18.42 -11.96
C GLY A 23 -13.72 19.44 -11.95
N ALA A 24 -14.02 20.71 -11.67
CA ALA A 24 -13.00 21.74 -11.62
C ALA A 24 -12.15 21.68 -10.35
N PHE A 25 -12.72 21.10 -9.30
CA PHE A 25 -12.03 20.97 -8.02
C PHE A 25 -11.62 19.54 -7.69
N GLN A 26 -11.69 18.67 -8.64
CA GLN A 26 -11.18 17.32 -8.43
C GLN A 26 -9.70 17.40 -8.08
N PRO A 27 -9.33 16.87 -6.93
CA PRO A 27 -7.95 16.94 -6.49
C PRO A 27 -7.01 15.98 -7.22
N PHE A 28 -7.57 15.11 -8.08
CA PHE A 28 -6.81 14.11 -8.80
C PHE A 28 -7.19 14.11 -10.28
N ASP A 29 -6.21 13.83 -11.10
CA ASP A 29 -6.47 13.49 -12.49
C ASP A 29 -7.11 12.10 -12.51
N ASN A 30 -8.37 12.03 -12.93
CA ASN A 30 -9.18 10.82 -12.88
C ASN A 30 -8.86 9.81 -13.98
N THR A 31 -7.62 9.66 -14.32
CA THR A 31 -7.22 8.62 -15.27
C THR A 31 -7.37 7.22 -14.71
N PHE A 32 -7.30 7.09 -13.38
CA PHE A 32 -7.53 5.82 -12.69
C PHE A 32 -8.17 6.06 -11.32
N THR A 33 -9.23 5.29 -11.02
CA THR A 33 -9.93 5.36 -9.74
C THR A 33 -9.91 4.01 -9.06
N VAL A 34 -9.43 3.97 -7.83
CA VAL A 34 -9.53 2.79 -6.96
C VAL A 34 -10.97 2.67 -6.49
N ALA A 35 -11.64 1.63 -6.94
CA ALA A 35 -13.07 1.45 -6.68
C ALA A 35 -13.37 0.77 -5.35
N LYS A 36 -12.49 -0.10 -4.87
CA LYS A 36 -12.70 -0.97 -3.72
C LYS A 36 -11.44 -1.12 -2.88
N SER A 37 -11.66 -1.50 -1.62
CA SER A 37 -10.59 -1.87 -0.68
C SER A 37 -11.07 -2.96 0.25
N GLY A 38 -10.17 -3.79 0.72
CA GLY A 38 -10.41 -4.69 1.84
C GLY A 38 -10.29 -3.93 3.17
N LEU A 39 -11.12 -4.31 4.14
CA LEU A 39 -11.02 -3.83 5.52
C LEU A 39 -10.39 -4.93 6.37
N TRP A 40 -9.33 -4.57 7.06
CA TRP A 40 -8.70 -5.41 8.08
C TRP A 40 -9.04 -4.85 9.45
N SER A 41 -9.55 -5.70 10.32
CA SER A 41 -9.73 -5.40 11.73
C SER A 41 -8.76 -6.28 12.52
N ALA A 42 -8.23 -5.77 13.60
CA ALA A 42 -7.18 -6.41 14.41
C ALA A 42 -7.53 -7.80 15.00
N SER A 43 -8.47 -8.53 14.43
CA SER A 43 -8.86 -9.87 14.86
C SER A 43 -9.15 -10.79 13.67
N GLY A 44 -8.09 -11.36 13.12
CA GLY A 44 -8.21 -12.52 12.23
C GLY A 44 -8.61 -12.26 10.78
N ALA A 45 -8.46 -11.04 10.30
CA ALA A 45 -8.62 -10.74 8.88
C ALA A 45 -7.24 -10.75 8.20
N ASP A 46 -6.95 -11.81 7.51
CA ASP A 46 -5.75 -11.92 6.69
C ASP A 46 -6.05 -12.69 5.40
N LEU A 47 -5.28 -12.37 4.39
CA LEU A 47 -5.28 -13.15 3.16
C LEU A 47 -3.96 -13.91 3.09
N THR A 48 -4.05 -15.22 3.00
CA THR A 48 -2.88 -16.06 2.84
C THR A 48 -2.85 -16.68 1.45
N ARG A 49 -1.70 -16.64 0.85
CA ARG A 49 -1.40 -17.44 -0.33
C ARG A 49 -0.56 -18.64 0.11
N GLY A 50 -1.04 -19.83 -0.17
CA GLY A 50 -0.29 -21.06 0.06
C GLY A 50 0.97 -21.14 -0.79
N SER A 51 1.70 -22.24 -0.68
CA SER A 51 3.02 -22.44 -1.26
C SER A 51 3.19 -21.88 -2.67
N MET A 52 4.14 -20.98 -2.79
CA MET A 52 4.58 -20.50 -4.10
C MET A 52 5.37 -21.58 -4.81
N SER A 53 5.28 -21.64 -6.12
CA SER A 53 6.09 -22.58 -6.88
C SER A 53 7.47 -21.97 -7.15
N GLY A 54 8.50 -22.62 -6.63
CA GLY A 54 9.89 -22.14 -6.75
C GLY A 54 10.22 -21.04 -5.76
N THR A 55 11.47 -20.63 -5.81
CA THR A 55 12.03 -19.58 -4.96
C THR A 55 12.39 -18.39 -5.83
N THR A 56 11.90 -17.21 -5.49
CA THR A 56 12.28 -15.99 -6.20
C THR A 56 12.98 -15.01 -5.28
N THR A 57 14.15 -14.57 -5.71
CA THR A 57 14.92 -13.53 -5.02
C THR A 57 14.73 -12.15 -5.64
N THR A 58 13.97 -12.09 -6.72
CA THR A 58 13.64 -10.83 -7.40
C THR A 58 12.14 -10.72 -7.51
N TRP A 59 11.55 -9.75 -6.81
CA TRP A 59 10.12 -9.54 -6.79
C TRP A 59 9.75 -8.12 -6.35
N THR A 60 8.51 -7.74 -6.58
CA THR A 60 7.98 -6.46 -6.11
C THR A 60 6.62 -6.67 -5.46
N PHE A 61 6.44 -6.08 -4.30
CA PHE A 61 5.15 -5.92 -3.63
C PHE A 61 4.74 -4.45 -3.67
N SER A 62 3.46 -4.18 -3.90
CA SER A 62 2.88 -2.84 -3.90
C SER A 62 1.47 -2.88 -3.34
N ALA A 63 1.10 -1.89 -2.53
CA ALA A 63 -0.25 -1.73 -2.01
C ALA A 63 -0.54 -0.28 -1.65
N TRP A 64 -1.83 0.08 -1.68
CA TRP A 64 -2.35 1.29 -1.08
C TRP A 64 -2.95 0.94 0.27
N ILE A 65 -2.61 1.71 1.29
CA ILE A 65 -3.04 1.46 2.65
C ILE A 65 -3.59 2.72 3.31
N LYS A 66 -4.55 2.53 4.20
CA LYS A 66 -5.03 3.56 5.11
C LYS A 66 -5.18 2.94 6.49
N ARG A 67 -4.47 3.47 7.47
CA ARG A 67 -4.44 2.93 8.83
C ARG A 67 -5.63 3.43 9.63
N SER A 68 -6.27 2.56 10.40
CA SER A 68 -7.34 2.95 11.33
C SER A 68 -6.79 3.41 12.67
N GLU A 69 -5.86 2.64 13.23
CA GLU A 69 -5.24 2.96 14.51
C GLU A 69 -3.71 2.99 14.40
N PRO A 70 -3.02 3.82 15.21
CA PRO A 70 -1.60 3.63 15.38
C PRO A 70 -1.42 2.34 16.17
N ALA A 71 -0.34 1.65 15.95
CA ALA A 71 0.10 0.65 16.89
C ALA A 71 0.40 1.32 18.23
N VAL A 72 -0.61 1.45 19.07
CA VAL A 72 -0.47 2.09 20.38
C VAL A 72 -0.07 1.05 21.38
N GLY A 73 1.10 1.21 21.90
CA GLY A 73 1.60 0.33 22.95
C GLY A 73 2.66 -0.64 22.49
N ALA A 74 3.49 -0.97 23.40
CA ALA A 74 4.78 -1.58 23.25
C ALA A 74 4.79 -3.02 22.70
N ALA A 75 3.84 -3.49 21.97
CA ALA A 75 3.82 -4.92 21.66
C ALA A 75 3.40 -5.33 20.24
N THR A 76 2.91 -4.45 19.39
CA THR A 76 2.32 -4.91 18.14
C THR A 76 2.85 -4.15 16.93
N ALA A 77 3.70 -4.82 16.15
CA ALA A 77 3.91 -4.44 14.78
C ALA A 77 2.65 -4.83 13.99
N ASN A 78 2.13 -3.94 13.15
CA ASN A 78 1.03 -4.25 12.25
C ASN A 78 1.59 -4.57 10.87
N PHE A 79 1.55 -5.84 10.48
CA PHE A 79 2.10 -6.27 9.21
C PHE A 79 1.11 -6.08 8.07
N VAL A 80 1.55 -5.37 7.04
CA VAL A 80 0.82 -5.24 5.78
C VAL A 80 1.07 -6.43 4.87
N PHE A 81 2.28 -6.96 4.94
CA PHE A 81 2.74 -8.00 4.04
C PHE A 81 3.86 -8.78 4.69
N THR A 82 3.81 -10.09 4.58
CA THR A 82 4.90 -10.99 4.97
C THR A 82 5.19 -12.03 3.92
N THR A 83 6.46 -12.40 3.81
CA THR A 83 6.90 -13.59 3.11
C THR A 83 7.13 -14.73 4.10
N ALA A 84 7.18 -15.96 3.61
CA ALA A 84 7.29 -17.14 4.45
C ALA A 84 8.48 -17.24 5.38
N SER A 85 9.54 -16.58 5.08
CA SER A 85 10.75 -16.63 5.89
C SER A 85 10.74 -15.63 7.04
N ASN A 86 9.57 -15.35 7.58
CA ASN A 86 9.42 -14.40 8.68
C ASN A 86 9.96 -13.00 8.35
N ALA A 87 9.83 -12.57 7.10
CA ALA A 87 10.20 -11.24 6.68
C ALA A 87 8.98 -10.47 6.20
N GLY A 88 8.91 -9.18 6.48
CA GLY A 88 7.74 -8.43 6.09
C GLY A 88 7.82 -6.93 6.33
N LEU A 89 6.84 -6.25 5.75
CA LEU A 89 6.63 -4.82 5.89
C LEU A 89 5.63 -4.58 7.01
N SER A 90 6.04 -3.84 8.02
CA SER A 90 5.17 -3.50 9.15
C SER A 90 5.15 -2.02 9.45
N PHE A 91 4.12 -1.62 10.19
CA PHE A 91 4.02 -0.34 10.83
C PHE A 91 4.16 -0.51 12.33
N GLY A 92 4.98 0.35 12.92
CA GLY A 92 5.29 0.22 14.33
C GLY A 92 6.19 -0.99 14.64
N ASN A 93 6.73 -0.93 15.79
CA ASN A 93 7.41 -2.01 16.50
C ASN A 93 7.17 -1.81 17.99
N ASN A 94 7.80 -2.62 18.81
CA ASN A 94 7.66 -2.54 20.27
C ASN A 94 8.03 -1.17 20.90
N SER A 95 8.53 -0.23 20.13
CA SER A 95 9.04 1.05 20.66
C SER A 95 8.51 2.29 19.97
N THR A 96 8.12 2.21 18.69
CA THR A 96 7.74 3.39 17.90
C THR A 96 6.57 3.07 16.96
N ALA A 97 5.48 3.78 17.14
CA ALA A 97 4.20 3.43 16.53
C ALA A 97 4.06 3.73 15.04
N ASP A 98 4.61 4.81 14.54
CA ASP A 98 4.22 5.34 13.23
C ASP A 98 5.29 5.20 12.13
N LEU A 99 6.39 4.52 12.40
CA LEU A 99 7.40 4.28 11.39
C LEU A 99 7.09 3.04 10.54
N ILE A 100 7.59 3.05 9.32
CA ILE A 100 7.65 1.87 8.48
C ILE A 100 8.87 1.05 8.89
N TYR A 101 8.69 -0.25 9.00
CA TYR A 101 9.77 -1.16 9.29
C TYR A 101 9.83 -2.28 8.27
N TRP A 102 11.03 -2.69 7.97
CA TRP A 102 11.29 -4.00 7.40
C TRP A 102 11.76 -4.94 8.50
N TYR A 103 11.07 -6.06 8.62
CA TYR A 103 11.45 -7.14 9.54
C TYR A 103 12.07 -8.29 8.76
N SER A 104 13.23 -8.74 9.20
CA SER A 104 13.87 -9.98 8.74
C SER A 104 14.73 -10.57 9.86
N GLY A 105 14.04 -11.01 10.94
CA GLY A 105 14.69 -11.41 12.19
C GLY A 105 15.00 -10.24 13.11
N SER A 106 15.13 -9.03 12.57
CA SER A 106 15.25 -7.77 13.32
C SER A 106 14.52 -6.65 12.58
N TYR A 107 14.10 -5.61 13.31
CA TYR A 107 13.44 -4.46 12.72
C TYR A 107 14.45 -3.44 12.23
N THR A 108 14.33 -3.06 10.95
CA THR A 108 15.04 -1.92 10.38
C THR A 108 14.04 -0.81 10.10
N ALA A 109 14.22 0.35 10.72
CA ALA A 109 13.26 1.46 10.67
C ALA A 109 13.51 2.38 9.48
N SER A 110 12.44 2.88 8.90
CA SER A 110 12.51 4.03 7.99
C SER A 110 12.71 5.33 8.74
N THR A 111 13.03 6.38 7.98
CA THR A 111 13.15 7.74 8.53
C THR A 111 11.84 8.54 8.46
N ARG A 112 10.79 7.95 7.91
CA ARG A 112 9.50 8.62 7.66
C ARG A 112 8.41 8.05 8.54
N SER A 113 7.68 8.95 9.18
CA SER A 113 6.51 8.62 10.00
C SER A 113 5.21 8.77 9.21
N LEU A 114 4.24 7.89 9.48
CA LEU A 114 2.89 7.91 8.90
C LEU A 114 1.85 8.17 9.98
N SER A 115 1.94 9.30 10.65
CA SER A 115 1.04 9.66 11.73
C SER A 115 -0.35 10.11 11.28
N ASP A 116 -0.52 10.55 10.03
CA ASP A 116 -1.81 10.97 9.51
C ASP A 116 -2.64 9.76 9.04
N LYS A 117 -3.62 9.39 9.84
CA LYS A 117 -4.52 8.27 9.55
C LYS A 117 -5.63 8.60 8.55
N SER A 118 -5.81 9.87 8.23
CA SER A 118 -6.85 10.27 7.27
C SER A 118 -6.47 9.98 5.83
N GLN A 119 -5.18 9.80 5.57
CA GLN A 119 -4.64 9.66 4.22
C GLN A 119 -4.45 8.21 3.81
N TRP A 120 -4.55 8.00 2.50
CA TRP A 120 -4.03 6.82 1.85
C TRP A 120 -2.55 6.99 1.56
N TYR A 121 -1.81 5.93 1.75
CA TYR A 121 -0.37 5.86 1.47
C TYR A 121 -0.10 4.72 0.50
N HIS A 122 0.74 4.97 -0.47
CA HIS A 122 1.27 3.92 -1.31
C HIS A 122 2.55 3.39 -0.71
N VAL A 123 2.62 2.09 -0.49
CA VAL A 123 3.82 1.40 -0.04
C VAL A 123 4.26 0.41 -1.10
N ALA A 124 5.55 0.32 -1.34
CA ALA A 124 6.12 -0.69 -2.21
C ALA A 124 7.43 -1.23 -1.64
N VAL A 125 7.65 -2.52 -1.85
CA VAL A 125 8.91 -3.22 -1.54
C VAL A 125 9.45 -3.77 -2.84
N LYS A 126 10.62 -3.32 -3.23
CA LYS A 126 11.35 -3.87 -4.36
C LYS A 126 12.47 -4.75 -3.83
N ASN A 127 12.45 -6.02 -4.18
CA ASN A 127 13.54 -6.96 -3.92
C ASN A 127 14.30 -7.23 -5.21
N ASP A 128 15.57 -6.90 -5.24
CA ASP A 128 16.46 -7.12 -6.37
C ASP A 128 17.61 -8.01 -5.94
N GLY A 129 17.49 -9.30 -6.19
CA GLY A 129 18.50 -10.30 -5.86
C GLY A 129 18.79 -10.42 -4.35
N GLY A 130 17.80 -10.17 -3.48
CA GLY A 130 17.96 -10.21 -2.02
C GLY A 130 18.27 -8.85 -1.38
N THR A 131 18.42 -7.81 -2.18
CA THR A 131 18.57 -6.43 -1.69
C THR A 131 17.27 -5.68 -1.85
N GLY A 132 16.70 -5.24 -0.74
CA GLY A 132 15.40 -4.58 -0.70
C GLY A 132 15.50 -3.07 -0.65
N THR A 133 14.53 -2.42 -1.29
CA THR A 133 14.26 -0.99 -1.17
C THR A 133 12.78 -0.80 -0.90
N ILE A 134 12.46 0.02 0.10
CA ILE A 134 11.08 0.30 0.49
C ILE A 134 10.75 1.74 0.14
N TYR A 135 9.60 1.90 -0.48
CA TYR A 135 9.11 3.17 -0.97
C TYR A 135 7.81 3.57 -0.28
N LEU A 136 7.67 4.87 -0.04
CA LEU A 136 6.45 5.50 0.44
C LEU A 136 6.06 6.62 -0.53
N ASN A 137 4.86 6.54 -1.12
CA ASN A 137 4.37 7.50 -2.10
C ASN A 137 5.41 7.83 -3.17
N GLY A 138 6.00 6.80 -3.75
CA GLY A 138 7.01 6.90 -4.81
C GLY A 138 8.43 7.24 -4.35
N ASN A 139 8.63 7.64 -3.09
CA ASN A 139 9.95 8.02 -2.57
C ASN A 139 10.57 6.89 -1.76
N GLU A 140 11.86 6.69 -1.91
CA GLU A 140 12.60 5.75 -1.08
C GLU A 140 12.62 6.23 0.37
N VAL A 141 12.27 5.35 1.30
CA VAL A 141 12.28 5.62 2.74
C VAL A 141 13.18 4.68 3.52
N LEU A 142 13.56 3.56 2.91
CA LEU A 142 14.48 2.61 3.48
C LEU A 142 15.13 1.82 2.35
N GLY A 143 16.43 1.89 2.24
CA GLY A 143 17.20 1.21 1.20
C GLY A 143 18.19 0.20 1.75
N SER A 144 18.63 -0.69 0.86
CA SER A 144 19.68 -1.67 1.13
C SER A 144 19.40 -2.60 2.32
N VAL A 145 18.14 -2.97 2.51
CA VAL A 145 17.78 -3.97 3.52
C VAL A 145 17.92 -5.38 2.95
N THR A 146 18.25 -6.33 3.79
CA THR A 146 18.21 -7.74 3.40
C THR A 146 16.77 -8.18 3.30
N VAL A 147 16.38 -8.66 2.12
CA VAL A 147 15.04 -9.14 1.85
C VAL A 147 15.11 -10.60 1.43
N ASN A 148 14.36 -11.43 2.12
CA ASN A 148 14.35 -12.85 1.84
C ASN A 148 13.65 -13.17 0.53
N ALA A 149 13.98 -14.33 -0.01
CA ALA A 149 13.25 -14.88 -1.14
C ALA A 149 11.78 -15.09 -0.79
N ALA A 150 10.93 -14.94 -1.78
CA ALA A 150 9.55 -15.37 -1.66
C ALA A 150 9.45 -16.83 -2.13
N ASP A 151 9.33 -17.76 -1.20
CA ASP A 151 9.44 -19.20 -1.47
C ASP A 151 8.37 -20.07 -0.80
N ALA A 152 7.47 -19.48 -0.05
CA ALA A 152 6.43 -20.26 0.63
C ALA A 152 5.17 -19.40 0.85
N THR A 153 4.54 -19.52 2.00
CA THR A 153 3.30 -18.81 2.30
C THR A 153 3.53 -17.30 2.42
N MET A 154 2.72 -16.55 1.71
CA MET A 154 2.67 -15.10 1.81
C MET A 154 1.40 -14.72 2.56
N ALA A 155 1.48 -13.72 3.44
CA ALA A 155 0.31 -13.16 4.09
C ALA A 155 0.19 -11.65 3.81
N ILE A 156 -1.05 -11.19 3.68
CA ILE A 156 -1.41 -9.78 3.55
C ILE A 156 -2.30 -9.44 4.73
N GLY A 157 -1.93 -8.41 5.47
CA GLY A 157 -2.69 -7.95 6.63
C GLY A 157 -2.33 -8.64 7.94
N SER A 158 -1.32 -9.51 7.98
CA SER A 158 -0.87 -10.16 9.21
C SER A 158 0.58 -10.64 9.14
N TYR A 159 1.12 -11.01 10.28
CA TYR A 159 2.38 -11.74 10.35
C TYR A 159 2.11 -13.23 10.19
N ASN A 160 2.57 -13.78 9.08
CA ASN A 160 2.43 -15.20 8.75
C ASN A 160 1.00 -15.76 8.80
N GLY A 161 -0.01 -14.91 8.59
CA GLY A 161 -1.40 -15.34 8.59
C GLY A 161 -1.98 -15.64 9.99
N SER A 162 -1.42 -15.11 11.08
CA SER A 162 -1.89 -15.52 12.40
C SER A 162 -1.70 -14.55 13.55
N SER A 163 -0.99 -13.45 13.34
CA SER A 163 -0.71 -12.49 14.42
C SER A 163 -0.26 -11.14 13.90
N ASN A 164 -0.20 -10.14 14.77
CA ASN A 164 0.26 -8.80 14.43
C ASN A 164 -0.50 -8.23 13.22
N GLU A 165 -1.81 -8.36 13.26
CA GLU A 165 -2.70 -8.01 12.18
C GLU A 165 -2.65 -6.52 11.89
N PHE A 166 -2.82 -6.19 10.63
CA PHE A 166 -3.03 -4.82 10.18
C PHE A 166 -4.42 -4.36 10.63
N ASP A 167 -4.54 -3.08 10.95
CA ASP A 167 -5.83 -2.45 11.22
C ASP A 167 -6.00 -1.26 10.27
N GLY A 168 -6.99 -1.37 9.40
CA GLY A 168 -7.23 -0.37 8.37
C GLY A 168 -7.70 -0.94 7.04
N TYR A 169 -7.46 -0.18 5.99
CA TYR A 169 -7.87 -0.53 4.64
C TYR A 169 -6.66 -0.79 3.76
N ILE A 170 -6.75 -1.79 2.92
CA ILE A 170 -5.75 -2.11 1.89
C ILE A 170 -6.46 -2.17 0.53
N ALA A 171 -5.84 -1.58 -0.48
CA ALA A 171 -6.34 -1.55 -1.84
C ALA A 171 -5.21 -1.78 -2.84
N GLU A 172 -5.55 -2.18 -4.06
CA GLU A 172 -4.61 -2.30 -5.18
C GLU A 172 -3.37 -3.10 -4.82
N VAL A 173 -3.54 -4.29 -4.29
CA VAL A 173 -2.42 -5.14 -3.89
C VAL A 173 -1.85 -5.84 -5.11
N VAL A 174 -0.60 -5.60 -5.38
CA VAL A 174 0.14 -6.20 -6.49
C VAL A 174 1.36 -6.93 -5.96
N PHE A 175 1.54 -8.15 -6.41
CA PHE A 175 2.80 -8.89 -6.27
C PHE A 175 3.29 -9.30 -7.66
N ILE A 176 4.52 -8.95 -7.97
CA ILE A 176 5.19 -9.31 -9.22
C ILE A 176 6.36 -10.22 -8.91
N ASP A 177 6.26 -11.45 -9.40
CA ASP A 177 7.32 -12.46 -9.31
C ASP A 177 8.31 -12.29 -10.46
N GLY A 178 9.59 -12.35 -10.17
CA GLY A 178 10.66 -12.31 -11.14
C GLY A 178 11.06 -10.92 -11.64
N SER A 179 10.49 -9.83 -11.10
CA SER A 179 10.84 -8.48 -11.52
C SER A 179 10.90 -7.49 -10.37
N ALA A 180 11.97 -6.69 -10.35
CA ALA A 180 12.20 -5.61 -9.40
C ALA A 180 11.73 -4.27 -10.00
N LEU A 181 10.43 -4.01 -9.95
CA LEU A 181 9.82 -2.83 -10.56
C LEU A 181 9.98 -1.59 -9.69
N ALA A 182 10.10 -0.44 -10.34
CA ALA A 182 10.10 0.84 -9.67
C ALA A 182 8.68 1.24 -9.21
N PRO A 183 8.52 2.07 -8.17
CA PRO A 183 7.20 2.48 -7.68
C PRO A 183 6.36 3.22 -8.73
N SER A 184 6.98 3.82 -9.74
CA SER A 184 6.30 4.44 -10.88
C SER A 184 5.51 3.46 -11.77
N SER A 185 5.68 2.16 -11.56
CA SER A 185 4.84 1.14 -12.19
C SER A 185 3.45 1.07 -11.57
N PHE A 186 3.27 1.53 -10.32
CA PHE A 186 2.07 1.39 -9.51
C PHE A 186 1.39 2.72 -9.16
N GLY A 187 2.10 3.81 -9.32
CA GLY A 187 1.60 5.15 -9.04
C GLY A 187 2.34 6.19 -9.88
N GLN A 188 1.84 7.41 -9.82
CA GLN A 188 2.41 8.55 -10.51
C GLN A 188 2.15 9.84 -9.73
N VAL A 189 2.86 10.90 -10.08
CA VAL A 189 2.58 12.23 -9.54
C VAL A 189 1.47 12.85 -10.37
N ASP A 190 0.38 13.23 -9.71
CA ASP A 190 -0.65 14.06 -10.31
C ASP A 190 -0.09 15.48 -10.48
N THR A 191 -0.04 15.94 -11.72
CA THR A 191 0.57 17.22 -12.06
C THR A 191 -0.23 18.43 -11.56
N SER A 192 -1.52 18.24 -11.27
CA SER A 192 -2.40 19.33 -10.80
C SER A 192 -2.28 19.54 -9.29
N THR A 193 -2.07 18.48 -8.53
CA THR A 193 -2.03 18.51 -7.06
C THR A 193 -0.64 18.25 -6.48
N ASN A 194 0.29 17.81 -7.32
CA ASN A 194 1.61 17.35 -6.92
C ASN A 194 1.59 16.22 -5.88
N LYS A 195 0.52 15.42 -5.90
CA LYS A 195 0.38 14.26 -5.02
C LYS A 195 0.65 12.96 -5.76
N TRP A 196 1.14 11.98 -5.02
CA TRP A 196 1.27 10.63 -5.52
C TRP A 196 -0.11 9.98 -5.58
N VAL A 197 -0.50 9.48 -6.74
CA VAL A 197 -1.81 8.88 -7.00
C VAL A 197 -1.67 7.50 -7.63
N PRO A 198 -2.68 6.63 -7.49
CA PRO A 198 -2.64 5.31 -8.10
C PRO A 198 -2.63 5.37 -9.63
N LYS A 199 -2.07 4.34 -10.22
CA LYS A 199 -2.00 4.14 -11.66
C LYS A 199 -2.62 2.79 -12.01
N ASP A 200 -3.19 2.69 -13.20
CA ASP A 200 -3.67 1.43 -13.71
C ASP A 200 -2.53 0.41 -13.84
N VAL A 201 -2.68 -0.70 -13.16
CA VAL A 201 -1.70 -1.78 -13.12
C VAL A 201 -2.15 -2.99 -13.93
N SER A 202 -3.30 -2.94 -14.58
CA SER A 202 -3.84 -4.05 -15.38
C SER A 202 -2.94 -4.45 -16.55
N GLY A 203 -2.14 -3.53 -17.03
CA GLY A 203 -1.16 -3.76 -18.11
C GLY A 203 0.17 -4.36 -17.67
N LEU A 204 0.37 -4.62 -16.38
CA LEU A 204 1.58 -5.29 -15.92
C LEU A 204 1.58 -6.78 -16.28
N THR A 205 2.76 -7.35 -16.34
CA THR A 205 2.91 -8.79 -16.62
C THR A 205 2.81 -9.60 -15.34
N TYR A 206 1.77 -10.44 -15.26
CA TYR A 206 1.49 -11.30 -14.11
C TYR A 206 1.84 -12.76 -14.42
N ASN A 207 3.11 -13.09 -14.34
CA ASN A 207 3.61 -14.45 -14.57
C ASN A 207 3.90 -15.15 -13.24
N GLY A 208 3.96 -16.48 -13.29
CA GLY A 208 4.38 -17.29 -12.14
C GLY A 208 3.47 -17.12 -10.94
N ASN A 209 4.05 -16.63 -9.84
CA ASN A 209 3.33 -16.38 -8.60
C ASN A 209 2.74 -14.97 -8.50
N SER A 210 2.82 -14.17 -9.55
CA SER A 210 2.28 -12.81 -9.57
C SER A 210 0.78 -12.78 -9.41
N PHE A 211 0.27 -11.73 -8.77
CA PHE A 211 -1.17 -11.49 -8.64
C PHE A 211 -1.50 -10.00 -8.47
N TYR A 212 -2.76 -9.69 -8.72
CA TYR A 212 -3.35 -8.39 -8.47
C TYR A 212 -4.70 -8.56 -7.77
N LEU A 213 -4.88 -7.89 -6.64
CA LEU A 213 -6.13 -7.86 -5.88
C LEU A 213 -6.68 -6.44 -5.90
N ASN A 214 -7.74 -6.24 -6.65
CA ASN A 214 -8.45 -4.97 -6.72
C ASN A 214 -9.69 -4.92 -5.82
N PHE A 215 -10.01 -6.02 -5.12
CA PHE A 215 -11.17 -6.17 -4.25
C PHE A 215 -12.52 -5.87 -4.92
N ALA A 216 -12.60 -6.02 -6.24
CA ALA A 216 -13.81 -5.72 -7.00
C ALA A 216 -14.90 -6.76 -6.81
N ASP A 217 -14.54 -8.01 -6.56
CA ASP A 217 -15.48 -9.07 -6.29
C ASP A 217 -15.90 -9.05 -4.82
N SER A 218 -17.18 -8.96 -4.57
CA SER A 218 -17.80 -8.95 -3.25
C SER A 218 -18.72 -10.14 -3.04
N SER A 219 -18.53 -11.20 -3.81
CA SER A 219 -19.43 -12.37 -3.81
C SER A 219 -19.07 -13.44 -2.79
N ASP A 220 -18.05 -13.20 -1.95
CA ASP A 220 -17.65 -14.09 -0.86
C ASP A 220 -18.03 -13.53 0.51
#